data_f29a0f3e2eb3b3acd37521932c2f6333
#
_entry.id   f29a0f3e2eb3b3acd37521932c2f6333
#
_cell.length_a   1.000
_cell.length_b   1.000
_cell.length_c   1.000
_cell.angle_alpha   90.00
_cell.angle_beta   90.00
_cell.angle_gamma   90.00
#
_symmetry.space_group_name_H-M   'P 1'
#
loop_
_entity.id
_entity.type
_entity.pdbx_description
1 polymer ?
#
loop_
_entity_poly.entity_id
_entity_poly.type
_entity_poly.pdbx_seq_one_letter_code
_entity_poly.pdbx_strand_id
1 'polypeptide(L)'
;MFGNLAEMAKLMSKAKDIQSNLKKFKEELPTMEFSASSPGSQVRVTVTGDFRIKKIELTDEALQDRASLEEQILMATNSALIAAKAAAQEKMGEVTGGLGLDLPGIF
;
A
#
# COMPACT_ATOMS: atom_id res chain seq x y z
N MET A 1 -38.79 18.02 -5.98
CA MET A 1 -38.41 17.30 -7.18
C MET A 1 -37.27 17.95 -7.93
N PHE A 2 -37.29 19.26 -8.08
CA PHE A 2 -36.17 19.94 -8.76
C PHE A 2 -34.85 19.92 -7.98
N GLY A 3 -34.91 19.83 -6.67
CA GLY A 3 -33.72 19.67 -5.85
C GLY A 3 -32.94 18.38 -6.10
N ASN A 4 -33.61 17.35 -6.61
CA ASN A 4 -32.98 16.07 -6.90
C ASN A 4 -32.03 16.15 -8.11
N LEU A 5 -32.29 17.02 -9.08
CA LEU A 5 -31.40 17.21 -10.23
C LEU A 5 -30.09 17.86 -9.80
N ALA A 6 -30.15 18.86 -8.92
CA ALA A 6 -28.95 19.50 -8.39
C ALA A 6 -28.15 18.54 -7.51
N GLU A 7 -28.82 17.72 -6.70
CA GLU A 7 -28.18 16.71 -5.87
C GLU A 7 -27.55 15.62 -6.72
N MET A 8 -28.22 15.17 -7.77
CA MET A 8 -27.66 14.22 -8.72
C MET A 8 -26.42 14.75 -9.43
N ALA A 9 -26.46 16.02 -9.85
CA ALA A 9 -25.30 16.66 -10.46
C ALA A 9 -24.11 16.72 -9.49
N LYS A 10 -24.36 17.04 -8.23
CA LYS A 10 -23.32 17.03 -7.19
C LYS A 10 -22.74 15.63 -6.97
N LEU A 11 -23.60 14.62 -6.92
CA LEU A 11 -23.18 13.23 -6.76
C LEU A 11 -22.35 12.77 -7.95
N MET A 12 -22.74 13.11 -9.17
CA MET A 12 -21.99 12.77 -10.37
C MET A 12 -20.63 13.47 -10.40
N SER A 13 -20.57 14.74 -10.03
CA SER A 13 -19.32 15.48 -9.93
C SER A 13 -18.39 14.85 -8.90
N LYS A 14 -18.94 14.48 -7.74
CA LYS A 14 -18.19 13.82 -6.67
C LYS A 14 -17.68 12.46 -7.11
N ALA A 15 -18.51 11.69 -7.84
CA ALA A 15 -18.11 10.40 -8.38
C ALA A 15 -16.95 10.53 -9.38
N LYS A 16 -16.98 11.55 -10.23
CA LYS A 16 -15.88 11.84 -11.16
C LYS A 16 -14.60 12.19 -10.44
N ASP A 17 -14.70 13.00 -9.38
CA ASP A 17 -13.54 13.36 -8.57
C ASP A 17 -12.94 12.13 -7.89
N ILE A 18 -13.77 11.25 -7.37
CA ILE A 18 -13.32 9.98 -6.77
C ILE A 18 -12.64 9.12 -7.82
N GLN A 19 -13.20 8.97 -9.01
CA GLN A 19 -12.58 8.21 -10.09
C GLN A 19 -11.22 8.76 -10.48
N SER A 20 -11.13 10.09 -10.62
CA SER A 20 -9.88 10.76 -10.96
C SER A 20 -8.83 10.53 -9.86
N ASN A 21 -9.23 10.65 -8.61
CA ASN A 21 -8.33 10.43 -7.47
C ASN A 21 -7.90 8.97 -7.33
N LEU A 22 -8.80 8.03 -7.62
CA LEU A 22 -8.47 6.61 -7.65
C LEU A 22 -7.44 6.29 -8.73
N LYS A 23 -7.59 6.89 -9.91
CA LYS A 23 -6.63 6.71 -10.99
C LYS A 23 -5.25 7.23 -10.60
N LYS A 24 -5.17 8.42 -10.02
CA LYS A 24 -3.92 8.98 -9.51
C LYS A 24 -3.31 8.10 -8.42
N PHE A 25 -4.13 7.61 -7.52
CA PHE A 25 -3.70 6.70 -6.46
C PHE A 25 -3.05 5.44 -7.02
N LYS A 26 -3.69 4.80 -8.01
CA LYS A 26 -3.13 3.62 -8.67
C LYS A 26 -1.82 3.91 -9.38
N GLU A 27 -1.69 5.08 -9.99
CA GLU A 27 -0.47 5.50 -10.67
C GLU A 27 0.66 5.81 -9.68
N GLU A 28 0.33 6.28 -8.49
CA GLU A 28 1.29 6.59 -7.43
C GLU A 28 1.79 5.36 -6.68
N LEU A 29 0.98 4.30 -6.59
CA LEU A 29 1.32 3.09 -5.84
C LEU A 29 2.72 2.54 -6.15
N PRO A 30 3.13 2.40 -7.42
CA PRO A 30 4.46 1.88 -7.73
C PRO A 30 5.61 2.78 -7.26
N THR A 31 5.35 4.07 -7.01
CA THR A 31 6.35 5.03 -6.56
C THR A 31 6.48 5.10 -5.05
N MET A 32 5.52 4.55 -4.32
CA MET A 32 5.54 4.51 -2.86
C MET A 32 6.43 3.37 -2.38
N GLU A 33 7.24 3.63 -1.37
CA GLU A 33 8.16 2.63 -0.82
C GLU A 33 7.94 2.45 0.67
N PHE A 34 7.98 1.20 1.09
CA PHE A 34 7.84 0.81 2.49
C PHE A 34 8.93 -0.20 2.81
N SER A 35 9.68 0.07 3.87
CA SER A 35 10.78 -0.80 4.29
C SER A 35 10.54 -1.33 5.69
N ALA A 36 11.00 -2.54 5.92
CA ALA A 36 11.00 -3.15 7.24
C ALA A 36 12.25 -4.00 7.40
N SER A 37 12.71 -4.12 8.63
CA SER A 37 13.87 -4.93 8.98
C SER A 37 13.44 -6.11 9.83
N SER A 38 14.19 -7.22 9.72
CA SER A 38 14.03 -8.34 10.61
C SER A 38 14.47 -7.99 12.04
N PRO A 39 14.04 -8.75 13.05
CA PRO A 39 14.62 -8.61 14.39
C PRO A 39 16.14 -8.74 14.33
N GLY A 40 16.87 -7.83 14.95
CA GLY A 40 18.32 -7.77 14.86
C GLY A 40 18.85 -7.04 13.64
N SER A 41 17.99 -6.56 12.76
CA SER A 41 18.33 -5.68 11.62
C SER A 41 19.34 -6.29 10.64
N GLN A 42 19.38 -7.62 10.52
CA GLN A 42 20.27 -8.30 9.59
C GLN A 42 19.71 -8.37 8.17
N VAL A 43 18.41 -8.25 8.02
CA VAL A 43 17.71 -8.26 6.73
C VAL A 43 16.77 -7.06 6.68
N ARG A 44 16.83 -6.33 5.58
CA ARG A 44 15.91 -5.22 5.32
C ARG A 44 15.27 -5.42 3.95
N VAL A 45 13.95 -5.34 3.91
CA VAL A 45 13.18 -5.49 2.67
C VAL A 45 12.43 -4.21 2.39
N THR A 46 12.51 -3.75 1.15
CA THR A 46 11.74 -2.61 0.65
C THR A 46 10.73 -3.10 -0.38
N VAL A 47 9.48 -2.73 -0.20
CA VAL A 47 8.40 -3.06 -1.12
C VAL A 47 7.75 -1.77 -1.64
N THR A 48 7.08 -1.88 -2.78
CA THR A 48 6.31 -0.77 -3.34
C THR A 48 4.87 -0.83 -2.87
N GLY A 49 4.13 0.28 -3.08
CA GLY A 49 2.72 0.35 -2.71
C GLY A 49 1.83 -0.60 -3.50
N ASP A 50 2.29 -1.07 -4.67
CA ASP A 50 1.63 -2.09 -5.48
C ASP A 50 2.11 -3.51 -5.15
N PHE A 51 2.73 -3.69 -3.98
CA PHE A 51 3.13 -4.98 -3.41
C PHE A 51 4.21 -5.71 -4.22
N ARG A 52 5.16 -4.98 -4.77
CA ARG A 52 6.34 -5.57 -5.40
C ARG A 52 7.53 -5.43 -4.47
N ILE A 53 8.31 -6.47 -4.36
CA ILE A 53 9.59 -6.41 -3.63
C ILE A 53 10.58 -5.67 -4.52
N LYS A 54 11.05 -4.53 -4.04
CA LYS A 54 11.98 -3.68 -4.78
C LYS A 54 13.43 -4.00 -4.45
N LYS A 55 13.72 -4.23 -3.16
CA LYS A 55 15.09 -4.40 -2.69
C LYS A 55 15.14 -5.31 -1.46
N ILE A 56 16.14 -6.15 -1.41
CA ILE A 56 16.48 -6.96 -0.24
C ILE A 56 17.92 -6.65 0.11
N GLU A 57 18.15 -6.19 1.34
CA GLU A 57 19.48 -5.87 1.85
C GLU A 57 19.84 -6.84 2.95
N LEU A 58 21.02 -7.42 2.86
CA LEU A 58 21.53 -8.40 3.80
C LEU A 58 22.83 -7.90 4.41
N THR A 59 23.01 -8.11 5.71
CA THR A 59 24.31 -7.90 6.35
C THR A 59 25.18 -9.15 6.17
N ASP A 60 26.48 -9.01 6.37
CA ASP A 60 27.39 -10.15 6.31
C ASP A 60 27.03 -11.20 7.36
N GLU A 61 26.60 -10.78 8.55
CA GLU A 61 26.16 -11.67 9.62
C GLU A 61 24.97 -12.53 9.21
N ALA A 62 24.06 -11.98 8.41
CA ALA A 62 22.88 -12.70 7.94
C ALA A 62 23.25 -13.94 7.11
N LEU A 63 24.39 -13.90 6.42
CA LEU A 63 24.83 -14.98 5.56
C LEU A 63 25.44 -16.16 6.31
N GLN A 64 25.71 -16.02 7.61
CA GLN A 64 26.38 -17.05 8.40
C GLN A 64 25.48 -18.20 8.82
N ASP A 65 24.16 -17.96 8.88
CA ASP A 65 23.18 -18.98 9.26
C ASP A 65 22.03 -18.97 8.24
N ARG A 66 22.03 -19.95 7.37
CA ARG A 66 21.07 -20.06 6.28
C ARG A 66 19.63 -20.19 6.78
N ALA A 67 19.41 -21.03 7.79
CA ALA A 67 18.05 -21.24 8.31
C ALA A 67 17.49 -19.95 8.93
N SER A 68 18.31 -19.24 9.69
CA SER A 68 17.95 -17.95 10.25
C SER A 68 17.72 -16.92 9.16
N LEU A 69 18.55 -16.91 8.11
CA LEU A 69 18.42 -15.98 6.99
C LEU A 69 17.07 -16.15 6.28
N GLU A 70 16.67 -17.37 5.98
CA GLU A 70 15.38 -17.63 5.33
C GLU A 70 14.22 -17.09 6.15
N GLU A 71 14.24 -17.32 7.45
CA GLU A 71 13.20 -16.84 8.36
C GLU A 71 13.20 -15.32 8.48
N GLN A 72 14.37 -14.70 8.55
CA GLN A 72 14.50 -13.24 8.61
C GLN A 72 13.98 -12.56 7.34
N ILE A 73 14.25 -13.13 6.17
CA ILE A 73 13.71 -12.62 4.90
C ILE A 73 12.18 -12.69 4.93
N LEU A 74 11.63 -13.81 5.38
CA LEU A 74 10.18 -13.97 5.48
C LEU A 74 9.55 -12.92 6.40
N MET A 75 10.14 -12.74 7.59
CA MET A 75 9.62 -11.78 8.56
C MET A 75 9.72 -10.34 8.07
N ALA A 76 10.86 -9.94 7.52
CA ALA A 76 11.05 -8.58 7.00
C ALA A 76 10.12 -8.30 5.82
N THR A 77 9.97 -9.26 4.91
CA THR A 77 9.08 -9.13 3.75
C THR A 77 7.64 -8.96 4.19
N ASN A 78 7.16 -9.80 5.10
CA ASN A 78 5.79 -9.71 5.59
C ASN A 78 5.54 -8.40 6.33
N SER A 79 6.49 -7.95 7.13
CA SER A 79 6.37 -6.67 7.84
C SER A 79 6.30 -5.49 6.87
N ALA A 80 7.10 -5.49 5.81
CA ALA A 80 7.07 -4.46 4.79
C ALA A 80 5.74 -4.46 4.03
N LEU A 81 5.22 -5.64 3.68
CA LEU A 81 3.93 -5.77 3.01
C LEU A 81 2.77 -5.31 3.90
N ILE A 82 2.82 -5.60 5.18
CA ILE A 82 1.81 -5.13 6.14
C ILE A 82 1.82 -3.60 6.20
N ALA A 83 3.01 -2.99 6.26
CA ALA A 83 3.13 -1.53 6.27
C ALA A 83 2.58 -0.91 4.98
N ALA A 84 2.88 -1.50 3.84
CA ALA A 84 2.37 -1.05 2.54
C ALA A 84 0.85 -1.15 2.48
N LYS A 85 0.28 -2.25 2.96
CA LYS A 85 -1.17 -2.47 2.98
C LYS A 85 -1.87 -1.46 3.88
N ALA A 86 -1.33 -1.22 5.07
CA ALA A 86 -1.91 -0.25 6.01
C ALA A 86 -1.91 1.15 5.41
N ALA A 87 -0.81 1.58 4.80
CA ALA A 87 -0.70 2.89 4.17
C ALA A 87 -1.65 3.02 2.98
N ALA A 88 -1.78 1.97 2.17
CA ALA A 88 -2.69 1.96 1.03
C ALA A 88 -4.15 2.06 1.46
N GLN A 89 -4.53 1.36 2.53
CA GLN A 89 -5.89 1.43 3.08
C GLN A 89 -6.22 2.81 3.63
N GLU A 90 -5.27 3.43 4.33
CA GLU A 90 -5.44 4.78 4.85
C GLU A 90 -5.62 5.78 3.70
N LYS A 91 -4.79 5.70 2.69
CA LYS A 91 -4.88 6.58 1.53
C LYS A 91 -6.16 6.34 0.72
N MET A 92 -6.62 5.10 0.63
CA MET A 92 -7.89 4.79 0.00
C MET A 92 -9.05 5.44 0.74
N GLY A 93 -9.03 5.47 2.06
CA GLY A 93 -10.03 6.17 2.86
C GLY A 93 -10.08 7.67 2.53
N GLU A 94 -8.91 8.30 2.36
CA GLU A 94 -8.83 9.70 1.97
C GLU A 94 -9.38 9.93 0.56
N VAL A 95 -9.03 9.07 -0.39
CA VAL A 95 -9.44 9.16 -1.79
C VAL A 95 -10.95 9.02 -1.94
N THR A 96 -11.57 8.14 -1.17
CA THR A 96 -13.02 7.92 -1.19
C THR A 96 -13.80 8.91 -0.34
N GLY A 97 -13.10 9.85 0.31
CA GLY A 97 -13.73 10.85 1.16
C GLY A 97 -14.39 10.27 2.40
N GLY A 98 -13.88 9.16 2.93
CA GLY A 98 -14.41 8.53 4.13
C GLY A 98 -15.70 7.75 3.92
N LEU A 99 -16.05 7.44 2.66
CA LEU A 99 -17.27 6.68 2.34
C LEU A 99 -17.18 5.20 2.74
N GLY A 100 -16.04 4.75 3.21
CA GLY A 100 -15.87 3.37 3.66
C GLY A 100 -16.01 2.34 2.54
N LEU A 101 -15.75 2.74 1.30
CA LEU A 101 -15.84 1.85 0.16
C LEU A 101 -14.69 0.84 0.20
N ASP A 102 -15.07 -0.43 0.24
CA ASP A 102 -14.14 -1.53 0.11
C ASP A 102 -14.08 -1.90 -1.37
N LEU A 103 -12.91 -1.75 -1.98
CA LEU A 103 -12.72 -2.02 -3.40
C LEU A 103 -11.88 -3.28 -3.56
N PRO A 104 -12.53 -4.43 -3.77
CA PRO A 104 -11.81 -5.68 -3.97
C PRO A 104 -10.95 -5.62 -5.24
N GLY A 105 -9.76 -6.17 -5.17
CA GLY A 105 -8.81 -6.21 -6.27
C GLY A 105 -7.76 -5.11 -6.27
N ILE A 106 -7.83 -4.14 -5.35
CA ILE A 106 -6.79 -3.13 -5.18
C ILE A 106 -5.73 -3.58 -4.16
N PHE A 107 -6.15 -4.35 -3.19
CA PHE A 107 -5.25 -4.84 -2.13
C PHE A 107 -5.19 -6.35 -2.07
#